data_d72a8bbca578b6102b9442269dd6a768
#
_entry.id   d72a8bbca578b6102b9442269dd6a768
#
_cell.length_a   1.000
_cell.length_b   1.000
_cell.length_c   1.000
_cell.angle_alpha   90.00
_cell.angle_beta   90.00
_cell.angle_gamma   90.00
#
_symmetry.space_group_name_H-M   'P 1'
#
loop_
_entity.id
_entity.type
_entity.pdbx_description
1 polymer ?
#
loop_
_entity_poly.entity_id
_entity_poly.type
_entity_poly.pdbx_seq_one_letter_code
_entity_poly.pdbx_strand_id
1 'polypeptide(L)'
;MNWTRNWRGEVWDNLQQNWDVIVIGGGITGAGILRQCAHAGLKVLLLEAYDFASGTSSRSSKLVHGGMRYLKNAQVRVTLESVREREYLLKQGRGLINRLGFLYPCLEGDSMPGW
;
A
#
# COMPACT_ATOMS: atom_id res chain seq x y z
N MET A 1 -4.02 -4.03 -22.46
CA MET A 1 -4.68 -5.32 -22.18
C MET A 1 -6.15 -5.05 -22.00
N ASN A 2 -6.99 -5.56 -22.87
CA ASN A 2 -8.44 -5.40 -22.72
C ASN A 2 -8.94 -6.61 -21.94
N TRP A 3 -9.66 -6.39 -20.84
CA TRP A 3 -10.30 -7.42 -20.03
C TRP A 3 -11.47 -8.05 -20.80
N THR A 4 -11.14 -8.83 -21.85
CA THR A 4 -12.11 -9.54 -22.68
C THR A 4 -12.43 -10.91 -22.06
N ARG A 5 -13.49 -11.57 -22.53
CA ARG A 5 -13.95 -12.87 -21.99
C ARG A 5 -12.84 -13.95 -21.98
N ASN A 6 -11.86 -13.86 -22.86
CA ASN A 6 -10.79 -14.88 -23.03
C ASN A 6 -9.40 -14.39 -22.56
N TRP A 7 -9.30 -13.22 -21.90
CA TRP A 7 -8.01 -12.65 -21.50
C TRP A 7 -7.15 -13.62 -20.64
N ARG A 8 -7.78 -14.50 -19.85
CA ARG A 8 -7.06 -15.49 -19.03
C ARG A 8 -6.31 -16.51 -19.89
N GLY A 9 -6.91 -16.99 -20.99
CA GLY A 9 -6.22 -17.87 -21.93
C GLY A 9 -4.99 -17.21 -22.52
N GLU A 10 -5.13 -15.99 -23.02
CA GLU A 10 -4.01 -15.21 -23.55
C GLU A 10 -2.90 -14.99 -22.50
N VAL A 11 -3.27 -14.77 -21.23
CA VAL A 11 -2.28 -14.63 -20.14
C VAL A 11 -1.57 -15.95 -19.88
N TRP A 12 -2.29 -17.09 -19.85
CA TRP A 12 -1.67 -18.41 -19.67
C TRP A 12 -0.66 -18.72 -20.75
N ASP A 13 -0.97 -18.43 -22.00
CA ASP A 13 -0.06 -18.62 -23.13
C ASP A 13 1.19 -17.75 -23.00
N ASN A 14 1.05 -16.56 -22.42
CA ASN A 14 2.14 -15.62 -22.18
C ASN A 14 2.97 -15.89 -20.92
N LEU A 15 2.55 -16.80 -20.03
CA LEU A 15 3.32 -17.12 -18.80
C LEU A 15 4.65 -17.79 -19.07
N GLN A 16 4.83 -18.42 -20.23
CA GLN A 16 6.06 -19.13 -20.63
C GLN A 16 7.23 -18.19 -20.96
N GLN A 17 6.99 -16.89 -21.03
CA GLN A 17 8.06 -15.92 -21.27
C GLN A 17 8.95 -15.75 -20.02
N ASN A 18 10.17 -15.24 -20.22
CA ASN A 18 11.06 -14.91 -19.12
C ASN A 18 10.58 -13.66 -18.39
N TRP A 19 10.50 -13.77 -17.07
CA TRP A 19 10.16 -12.68 -16.16
C TRP A 19 11.39 -12.31 -15.33
N ASP A 20 11.66 -11.01 -15.17
CA ASP A 20 12.76 -10.54 -14.30
C ASP A 20 12.39 -10.70 -12.84
N VAL A 21 11.11 -10.48 -12.49
CA VAL A 21 10.60 -10.58 -11.13
C VAL A 21 9.22 -11.24 -11.14
N ILE A 22 9.00 -12.17 -10.21
CA ILE A 22 7.68 -12.74 -9.93
C ILE A 22 7.28 -12.33 -8.52
N VAL A 23 6.15 -11.62 -8.39
CA VAL A 23 5.56 -11.18 -7.12
C VAL A 23 4.42 -12.12 -6.76
N ILE A 24 4.48 -12.74 -5.59
CA ILE A 24 3.43 -13.63 -5.08
C ILE A 24 2.63 -12.87 -4.02
N GLY A 25 1.34 -12.66 -4.31
CA GLY A 25 0.38 -11.96 -3.47
C GLY A 25 0.07 -10.54 -3.94
N GLY A 26 -1.22 -10.28 -4.17
CA GLY A 26 -1.78 -9.03 -4.68
C GLY A 26 -2.31 -8.10 -3.58
N GLY A 27 -1.70 -8.09 -2.40
CA GLY A 27 -1.96 -7.10 -1.37
C GLY A 27 -1.22 -5.78 -1.63
N ILE A 28 -1.29 -4.82 -0.69
CA ILE A 28 -0.64 -3.50 -0.83
C ILE A 28 0.86 -3.61 -1.06
N THR A 29 1.53 -4.56 -0.41
CA THR A 29 2.97 -4.79 -0.57
C THR A 29 3.30 -5.28 -1.97
N GLY A 30 2.58 -6.31 -2.46
CA GLY A 30 2.79 -6.84 -3.80
C GLY A 30 2.51 -5.80 -4.89
N ALA A 31 1.44 -5.02 -4.73
CA ALA A 31 1.13 -3.91 -5.63
C ALA A 31 2.24 -2.85 -5.64
N GLY A 32 2.83 -2.53 -4.48
CA GLY A 32 3.96 -1.61 -4.37
C GLY A 32 5.20 -2.14 -5.09
N ILE A 33 5.54 -3.41 -4.90
CA ILE A 33 6.68 -4.05 -5.57
C ILE A 33 6.46 -4.07 -7.08
N LEU A 34 5.28 -4.52 -7.54
CA LEU A 34 4.91 -4.54 -8.96
C LEU A 34 5.12 -3.16 -9.60
N ARG A 35 4.60 -2.12 -8.94
CA ARG A 35 4.73 -0.74 -9.42
C ARG A 35 6.20 -0.30 -9.53
N GLN A 36 7.01 -0.57 -8.52
CA GLN A 36 8.42 -0.18 -8.53
C GLN A 36 9.22 -0.93 -9.59
N CYS A 37 9.00 -2.23 -9.75
CA CYS A 37 9.63 -3.02 -10.81
C CYS A 37 9.24 -2.51 -12.20
N ALA A 38 7.97 -2.22 -12.43
CA ALA A 38 7.48 -1.66 -13.69
C ALA A 38 8.10 -0.28 -13.99
N HIS A 39 8.24 0.58 -12.99
CA HIS A 39 8.95 1.86 -13.12
C HIS A 39 10.44 1.69 -13.45
N ALA A 40 11.07 0.64 -12.95
CA ALA A 40 12.46 0.30 -13.28
C ALA A 40 12.62 -0.35 -14.66
N GLY A 41 11.53 -0.53 -15.42
CA GLY A 41 11.55 -1.16 -16.74
C GLY A 41 11.68 -2.68 -16.71
N LEU A 42 11.51 -3.31 -15.56
CA LEU A 42 11.58 -4.76 -15.41
C LEU A 42 10.29 -5.43 -15.90
N LYS A 43 10.43 -6.62 -16.48
CA LYS A 43 9.29 -7.50 -16.77
C LYS A 43 8.84 -8.17 -15.48
N VAL A 44 7.70 -7.78 -14.97
CA VAL A 44 7.21 -8.26 -13.68
C VAL A 44 5.86 -8.97 -13.85
N LEU A 45 5.74 -10.13 -13.20
CA LEU A 45 4.50 -10.89 -13.09
C LEU A 45 4.04 -10.87 -11.65
N LEU A 46 2.76 -10.53 -11.43
CA LEU A 46 2.12 -10.65 -10.13
C LEU A 46 1.09 -11.78 -10.17
N LEU A 47 1.19 -12.69 -9.20
CA LEU A 47 0.27 -13.82 -9.03
C LEU A 47 -0.50 -13.64 -7.72
N GLU A 48 -1.82 -13.73 -7.80
CA GLU A 48 -2.73 -13.69 -6.66
C GLU A 48 -3.63 -14.94 -6.67
N ALA A 49 -3.74 -15.61 -5.52
CA ALA A 49 -4.47 -16.87 -5.41
C ALA A 49 -5.99 -16.69 -5.35
N TYR A 50 -6.47 -15.56 -4.82
CA TYR A 50 -7.89 -15.30 -4.59
C TYR A 50 -8.34 -14.04 -5.30
N ASP A 51 -8.24 -12.89 -4.61
CA ASP A 51 -8.60 -11.58 -5.15
C ASP A 51 -7.63 -10.53 -4.60
N PHE A 52 -7.44 -9.45 -5.35
CA PHE A 52 -6.56 -8.37 -4.94
C PHE A 52 -6.99 -7.79 -3.59
N ALA A 53 -6.02 -7.59 -2.72
CA ALA A 53 -6.22 -7.06 -1.38
C ALA A 53 -7.14 -7.88 -0.46
N SER A 54 -7.51 -9.12 -0.80
CA SER A 54 -8.46 -9.95 -0.05
C SER A 54 -7.98 -10.34 1.36
N GLY A 55 -6.67 -10.32 1.60
CA GLY A 55 -6.06 -10.60 2.89
C GLY A 55 -6.00 -9.38 3.82
N THR A 56 -4.86 -9.18 4.47
CA THR A 56 -4.60 -8.12 5.45
C THR A 56 -4.91 -6.71 4.93
N SER A 57 -4.66 -6.44 3.65
CA SER A 57 -4.89 -5.13 3.05
C SER A 57 -6.35 -4.66 3.13
N SER A 58 -7.32 -5.56 3.11
CA SER A 58 -8.74 -5.23 3.30
C SER A 58 -9.26 -5.46 4.71
N ARG A 59 -8.50 -6.16 5.55
CA ARG A 59 -8.87 -6.48 6.94
C ARG A 59 -8.15 -5.61 7.97
N SER A 60 -7.59 -4.49 7.54
CA SER A 60 -7.01 -3.45 8.38
C SER A 60 -8.04 -2.35 8.66
N SER A 61 -7.71 -1.40 9.52
CA SER A 61 -8.52 -0.19 9.72
C SER A 61 -8.60 0.71 8.48
N LYS A 62 -7.84 0.42 7.43
CA LYS A 62 -7.72 1.21 6.20
C LYS A 62 -7.33 2.67 6.43
N LEU A 63 -6.69 2.95 7.56
CA LEU A 63 -6.19 4.26 7.92
C LEU A 63 -4.73 4.40 7.49
N VAL A 64 -4.47 5.40 6.65
CA VAL A 64 -3.11 5.81 6.31
C VAL A 64 -2.70 6.93 7.26
N HIS A 65 -1.83 6.64 8.22
CA HIS A 65 -1.45 7.58 9.27
C HIS A 65 0.06 7.79 9.34
N GLY A 66 0.48 8.95 9.88
CA GLY A 66 1.89 9.31 10.03
C GLY A 66 2.59 8.71 11.25
N GLY A 67 1.90 7.83 12.02
CA GLY A 67 2.50 7.09 13.10
C GLY A 67 2.91 7.93 14.32
N MET A 68 1.99 8.70 14.91
CA MET A 68 2.23 9.45 16.17
C MET A 68 2.81 8.54 17.28
N ARG A 69 2.47 7.25 17.26
CA ARG A 69 3.01 6.25 18.17
C ARG A 69 4.54 6.08 18.05
N TYR A 70 5.07 6.21 16.84
CA TYR A 70 6.52 6.13 16.60
C TYR A 70 7.26 7.35 17.13
N LEU A 71 6.61 8.50 17.07
CA LEU A 71 7.17 9.74 17.63
C LEU A 71 7.31 9.65 19.15
N LYS A 72 6.32 9.06 19.84
CA LYS A 72 6.39 8.80 21.29
C LYS A 72 7.58 7.91 21.68
N ASN A 73 8.00 7.02 20.78
CA ASN A 73 9.14 6.12 20.97
C ASN A 73 10.44 6.68 20.38
N ALA A 74 10.54 7.99 20.14
CA ALA A 74 11.68 8.66 19.52
C ALA A 74 12.11 8.12 18.14
N GLN A 75 11.23 7.42 17.44
CA GLN A 75 11.48 6.88 16.10
C GLN A 75 11.17 7.94 15.01
N VAL A 76 11.87 9.06 15.07
CA VAL A 76 11.64 10.23 14.21
C VAL A 76 11.75 9.89 12.74
N ARG A 77 12.75 9.07 12.35
CA ARG A 77 12.96 8.68 10.95
C ARG A 77 11.75 7.93 10.38
N VAL A 78 11.23 6.94 11.12
CA VAL A 78 10.06 6.15 10.71
C VAL A 78 8.83 7.04 10.58
N THR A 79 8.67 8.01 11.50
CA THR A 79 7.57 8.97 11.43
C THR A 79 7.67 9.83 10.16
N LEU A 80 8.85 10.36 9.84
CA LEU A 80 9.06 11.18 8.64
C LEU A 80 8.81 10.38 7.34
N GLU A 81 9.27 9.14 7.27
CA GLU A 81 9.00 8.24 6.15
C GLU A 81 7.48 8.00 6.00
N SER A 82 6.78 7.68 7.09
CA SER A 82 5.34 7.45 7.08
C SER A 82 4.54 8.69 6.65
N VAL A 83 4.95 9.87 7.07
CA VAL A 83 4.32 11.14 6.68
C VAL A 83 4.53 11.41 5.18
N ARG A 84 5.74 11.19 4.67
CA ARG A 84 6.06 11.35 3.23
C ARG A 84 5.22 10.40 2.37
N GLU A 85 5.16 9.13 2.75
CA GLU A 85 4.35 8.13 2.04
C GLU A 85 2.86 8.48 2.08
N ARG A 86 2.34 8.95 3.20
CA ARG A 86 0.95 9.43 3.31
C ARG A 86 0.68 10.58 2.34
N GLU A 87 1.54 11.59 2.31
CA GLU A 87 1.38 12.73 1.40
C GLU A 87 1.49 12.30 -0.07
N TYR A 88 2.38 11.35 -0.36
CA TYR A 88 2.49 10.75 -1.69
C TYR A 88 1.19 10.06 -2.10
N LEU A 89 0.64 9.22 -1.23
CA LEU A 89 -0.62 8.51 -1.47
C LEU A 89 -1.81 9.47 -1.65
N LEU A 90 -1.88 10.55 -0.87
CA LEU A 90 -2.90 11.59 -1.03
C LEU A 90 -2.84 12.27 -2.41
N LYS A 91 -1.64 12.46 -2.95
CA LYS A 91 -1.43 13.06 -4.28
C LYS A 91 -1.75 12.08 -5.41
N GLN A 92 -1.33 10.82 -5.28
CA GLN A 92 -1.45 9.81 -6.34
C GLN A 92 -2.82 9.11 -6.33
N GLY A 93 -3.38 8.89 -5.15
CA GLY A 93 -4.66 8.22 -4.96
C GLY A 93 -5.86 9.16 -4.91
N ARG A 94 -5.94 10.13 -5.83
CA ARG A 94 -7.06 11.10 -5.87
C ARG A 94 -8.41 10.39 -5.95
N GLY A 95 -9.30 10.73 -5.01
CA GLY A 95 -10.63 10.13 -4.90
C GLY A 95 -10.67 8.78 -4.18
N LEU A 96 -9.52 8.14 -3.91
CA LEU A 96 -9.45 6.88 -3.17
C LEU A 96 -9.10 7.10 -1.69
N ILE A 97 -8.47 8.22 -1.35
CA ILE A 97 -8.01 8.56 0.00
C ILE A 97 -8.61 9.90 0.40
N ASN A 98 -9.35 9.89 1.49
CA ASN A 98 -9.95 11.09 2.08
C ASN A 98 -9.25 11.44 3.40
N ARG A 99 -9.12 12.74 3.68
CA ARG A 99 -8.63 13.20 4.98
C ARG A 99 -9.68 12.94 6.04
N LEU A 100 -9.28 12.28 7.12
CA LEU A 100 -10.12 12.02 8.29
C LEU A 100 -9.57 12.78 9.48
N GLY A 101 -10.40 13.66 10.09
CA GLY A 101 -10.07 14.31 11.34
C GLY A 101 -10.17 13.34 12.50
N PHE A 102 -9.23 13.40 13.43
CA PHE A 102 -9.26 12.62 14.67
C PHE A 102 -9.48 13.56 15.85
N LEU A 103 -10.40 13.18 16.72
CA LEU A 103 -10.52 13.77 18.05
C LEU A 103 -9.66 12.92 19.00
N TYR A 104 -8.67 13.55 19.63
CA TYR A 104 -7.85 12.92 20.64
C TYR A 104 -8.23 13.49 22.01
N PRO A 105 -8.92 12.73 22.87
CA PRO A 105 -9.24 13.20 24.21
C PRO A 105 -7.95 13.20 25.06
N CYS A 106 -7.61 14.35 25.64
CA CYS A 106 -6.57 14.43 26.68
C CYS A 106 -7.27 14.38 28.03
N LEU A 107 -7.03 13.33 28.78
CA LEU A 107 -7.56 13.19 30.12
C LEU A 107 -6.55 13.73 31.15
N GLU A 108 -7.04 14.16 32.31
CA GLU A 108 -6.20 14.60 33.41
C GLU A 108 -5.31 13.44 33.87
N GLY A 109 -3.99 13.64 33.82
CA GLY A 109 -2.99 12.60 34.08
C GLY A 109 -2.35 11.94 32.85
N ASP A 110 -2.79 12.27 31.63
CA ASP A 110 -2.15 11.81 30.42
C ASP A 110 -0.77 12.43 30.25
N SER A 111 0.24 11.59 30.01
CA SER A 111 1.63 12.03 29.80
C SER A 111 1.90 12.62 28.40
N MET A 112 0.86 12.95 27.64
CA MET A 112 1.04 13.59 26.34
C MET A 112 1.16 15.10 26.51
N PRO A 113 2.21 15.73 25.98
CA PRO A 113 2.29 17.17 25.95
C PRO A 113 1.12 17.71 25.12
N GLY A 114 0.35 18.63 25.68
CA GLY A 114 -0.62 19.39 24.91
C GLY A 114 0.10 20.09 23.75
N TRP A 115 -0.44 19.96 22.58
CA TRP A 115 0.01 20.67 21.38
C TRP A 115 -0.55 22.07 21.39
#